data_9cadbac1b645909b1af32442a50d35a5
#
_entry.id   9cadbac1b645909b1af32442a50d35a5
#
_cell.length_a   1.000
_cell.length_b   1.000
_cell.length_c   1.000
_cell.angle_alpha   90.00
_cell.angle_beta   90.00
_cell.angle_gamma   90.00
#
_symmetry.space_group_name_H-M   'P 1'
#
loop_
_entity.id
_entity.type
_entity.pdbx_description
1 polymer ?
#
loop_
_entity_poly.entity_id
_entity_poly.type
_entity_poly.pdbx_seq_one_letter_code
_entity_poly.pdbx_strand_id
1 'polypeptide(L)'
;MSLNNLLFLNIFILLELFFIAKGEITTSKVDCSELEKINKELLLKVKELEKRNEELEEELKKCKRKEEDEEEEEEKVDENEIEIYNNLDSLIIENFEEFNLLYERLKKNGHIIDFKLLYRKSIDGRWAKDFHRKCDNISHTISIVKSNTGYKFGGFANNKWTENAFTWVYDDINSFVFSLNLMKIYNSTTIRNEKYHLGTYSGPQFWAFTLADDSGYTEDDHKPFGDVTQSIYHDGNGHFEGFPSKYEINGGKSYFYVSELEVFQIVYE
;
A
#
# COMPACT_ATOMS: atom_id res chain seq x y z
N MET A 1 -14.57 23.95 -11.49
CA MET A 1 -16.02 24.28 -11.71
C MET A 1 -16.46 23.49 -12.93
N SER A 2 -17.49 22.65 -12.86
CA SER A 2 -17.83 21.78 -13.97
C SER A 2 -18.29 22.58 -15.20
N LEU A 3 -18.01 22.05 -16.39
CA LEU A 3 -18.39 22.63 -17.70
C LEU A 3 -19.88 23.00 -17.76
N ASN A 4 -20.72 22.23 -17.08
CA ASN A 4 -22.17 22.46 -16.97
C ASN A 4 -22.51 23.78 -16.23
N ASN A 5 -21.72 24.18 -15.25
CA ASN A 5 -21.96 25.43 -14.52
C ASN A 5 -21.62 26.68 -15.35
N LEU A 6 -20.63 26.56 -16.25
CA LEU A 6 -20.27 27.64 -17.17
C LEU A 6 -21.31 27.82 -18.29
N LEU A 7 -21.84 26.70 -18.77
CA LEU A 7 -22.93 26.71 -19.78
C LEU A 7 -24.21 27.30 -19.22
N PHE A 8 -24.58 26.99 -17.97
CA PHE A 8 -25.74 27.57 -17.28
C PHE A 8 -25.58 29.07 -17.05
N LEU A 9 -24.39 29.54 -16.68
CA LEU A 9 -24.12 30.94 -16.47
C LEU A 9 -24.25 31.76 -17.78
N ASN A 10 -23.73 31.22 -18.89
CA ASN A 10 -23.83 31.83 -20.21
C ASN A 10 -25.28 31.88 -20.74
N ILE A 11 -26.08 30.84 -20.50
CA ILE A 11 -27.51 30.81 -20.86
C ILE A 11 -28.29 31.82 -20.03
N PHE A 12 -27.99 31.98 -18.75
CA PHE A 12 -28.65 32.94 -17.87
C PHE A 12 -28.37 34.39 -18.29
N ILE A 13 -27.13 34.72 -18.64
CA ILE A 13 -26.75 36.06 -19.15
C ILE A 13 -27.41 36.36 -20.49
N LEU A 14 -27.49 35.36 -21.40
CA LEU A 14 -28.18 35.49 -22.67
C LEU A 14 -29.69 35.69 -22.52
N LEU A 15 -30.32 35.05 -21.54
CA LEU A 15 -31.73 35.22 -21.21
C LEU A 15 -32.01 36.61 -20.63
N GLU A 16 -31.18 37.13 -19.74
CA GLU A 16 -31.32 38.50 -19.22
C GLU A 16 -31.16 39.55 -20.31
N LEU A 17 -30.19 39.40 -21.21
CA LEU A 17 -30.00 40.27 -22.38
C LEU A 17 -31.19 40.19 -23.36
N PHE A 18 -31.82 39.01 -23.52
CA PHE A 18 -33.02 38.85 -24.36
C PHE A 18 -34.24 39.52 -23.75
N PHE A 19 -34.42 39.47 -22.44
CA PHE A 19 -35.53 40.17 -21.77
C PHE A 19 -35.37 41.68 -21.78
N ILE A 20 -34.16 42.22 -21.67
CA ILE A 20 -33.84 43.65 -21.83
C ILE A 20 -34.14 44.08 -23.28
N ALA A 21 -33.82 43.27 -24.30
CA ALA A 21 -34.03 43.59 -25.68
C ALA A 21 -35.52 43.57 -26.08
N LYS A 22 -36.37 42.78 -25.36
CA LYS A 22 -37.82 42.69 -25.63
C LYS A 22 -38.66 43.81 -24.97
N GLY A 23 -38.04 44.71 -24.17
CA GLY A 23 -38.75 45.85 -23.60
C GLY A 23 -39.78 45.52 -22.52
N GLU A 24 -39.66 44.34 -21.87
CA GLU A 24 -40.56 43.91 -20.78
C GLU A 24 -40.18 44.51 -19.41
N ILE A 25 -39.08 45.28 -19.36
CA ILE A 25 -38.70 46.08 -18.19
C ILE A 25 -39.08 47.53 -18.52
N THR A 26 -39.97 48.11 -17.75
CA THR A 26 -40.42 49.51 -17.86
C THR A 26 -39.22 50.46 -17.69
N THR A 27 -38.70 50.96 -18.79
CA THR A 27 -37.55 51.86 -18.82
C THR A 27 -37.98 53.27 -18.60
N SER A 28 -37.66 53.81 -17.44
CA SER A 28 -37.45 55.24 -17.32
C SER A 28 -36.13 55.58 -18.02
N LYS A 29 -36.22 56.22 -19.22
CA LYS A 29 -35.12 56.84 -19.98
C LYS A 29 -33.70 56.24 -19.70
N VAL A 30 -33.37 55.14 -20.30
CA VAL A 30 -31.96 54.70 -20.36
C VAL A 30 -31.29 55.51 -21.47
N ASP A 31 -30.20 56.19 -21.11
CA ASP A 31 -29.40 56.97 -22.06
C ASP A 31 -28.66 56.02 -23.00
N CYS A 32 -28.85 56.17 -24.33
CA CYS A 32 -28.21 55.33 -25.33
C CYS A 32 -26.67 55.30 -25.19
N SER A 33 -26.07 56.37 -24.70
CA SER A 33 -24.63 56.46 -24.46
C SER A 33 -24.16 55.53 -23.34
N GLU A 34 -24.97 55.28 -22.33
CA GLU A 34 -24.70 54.39 -21.21
C GLU A 34 -24.79 52.91 -21.62
N LEU A 35 -25.78 52.60 -22.48
CA LEU A 35 -25.91 51.28 -23.10
C LEU A 35 -24.73 50.93 -24.02
N GLU A 36 -24.24 51.88 -24.81
CA GLU A 36 -23.04 51.70 -25.63
C GLU A 36 -21.78 51.45 -24.80
N LYS A 37 -21.66 52.13 -23.66
CA LYS A 37 -20.53 51.91 -22.74
C LYS A 37 -20.55 50.52 -22.11
N ILE A 38 -21.73 50.08 -21.64
CA ILE A 38 -21.93 48.74 -21.07
C ILE A 38 -21.63 47.66 -22.11
N ASN A 39 -22.12 47.84 -23.34
CA ASN A 39 -21.84 46.88 -24.41
C ASN A 39 -20.34 46.77 -24.72
N LYS A 40 -19.62 47.87 -24.67
CA LYS A 40 -18.17 47.89 -24.90
C LYS A 40 -17.39 47.20 -23.76
N GLU A 41 -17.83 47.38 -22.52
CA GLU A 41 -17.25 46.68 -21.36
C GLU A 41 -17.55 45.19 -21.39
N LEU A 42 -18.75 44.79 -21.74
CA LEU A 42 -19.14 43.38 -21.91
C LEU A 42 -18.33 42.72 -23.03
N LEU A 43 -18.14 43.37 -24.16
CA LEU A 43 -17.34 42.84 -25.25
C LEU A 43 -15.87 42.61 -24.86
N LEU A 44 -15.30 43.48 -24.04
CA LEU A 44 -13.95 43.33 -23.50
C LEU A 44 -13.86 42.10 -22.56
N LYS A 45 -14.85 41.94 -21.67
CA LYS A 45 -14.91 40.79 -20.76
C LYS A 45 -15.08 39.48 -21.50
N VAL A 46 -15.90 39.45 -22.55
CA VAL A 46 -16.05 38.25 -23.39
C VAL A 46 -14.72 37.85 -24.00
N LYS A 47 -13.99 38.78 -24.58
CA LYS A 47 -12.66 38.52 -25.17
C LYS A 47 -11.64 38.02 -24.13
N GLU A 48 -11.68 38.54 -22.91
CA GLU A 48 -10.81 38.11 -21.82
C GLU A 48 -11.15 36.67 -21.37
N LEU A 49 -12.44 36.35 -21.30
CA LEU A 49 -12.91 34.98 -20.97
C LEU A 49 -12.59 33.98 -22.07
N GLU A 50 -12.71 34.35 -23.36
CA GLU A 50 -12.32 33.51 -24.50
C GLU A 50 -10.81 33.16 -24.42
N LYS A 51 -9.96 34.15 -24.18
CA LYS A 51 -8.53 33.93 -24.00
C LYS A 51 -8.23 33.02 -22.81
N ARG A 52 -8.90 33.19 -21.68
CA ARG A 52 -8.70 32.36 -20.50
C ARG A 52 -9.18 30.92 -20.72
N ASN A 53 -10.21 30.73 -21.52
CA ASN A 53 -10.71 29.42 -21.92
C ASN A 53 -9.67 28.68 -22.79
N GLU A 54 -9.06 29.35 -23.74
CA GLU A 54 -7.98 28.79 -24.57
C GLU A 54 -6.78 28.36 -23.71
N GLU A 55 -6.37 29.20 -22.74
CA GLU A 55 -5.28 28.88 -21.81
C GLU A 55 -5.61 27.62 -20.96
N LEU A 56 -6.85 27.51 -20.45
CA LEU A 56 -7.31 26.37 -19.66
C LEU A 56 -7.41 25.08 -20.51
N GLU A 57 -7.81 25.17 -21.77
CA GLU A 57 -7.83 24.02 -22.67
C GLU A 57 -6.40 23.50 -22.97
N GLU A 58 -5.43 24.39 -23.08
CA GLU A 58 -4.01 23.99 -23.22
C GLU A 58 -3.47 23.30 -21.94
N GLU A 59 -3.80 23.87 -20.77
CA GLU A 59 -3.43 23.25 -19.48
C GLU A 59 -4.07 21.84 -19.34
N LEU A 60 -5.33 21.70 -19.69
CA LEU A 60 -6.04 20.41 -19.67
C LEU A 60 -5.40 19.38 -20.62
N LYS A 61 -5.00 19.81 -21.82
CA LYS A 61 -4.28 18.93 -22.78
C LYS A 61 -2.92 18.48 -22.24
N LYS A 62 -2.22 19.34 -21.50
CA LYS A 62 -0.94 19.00 -20.88
C LYS A 62 -1.12 18.01 -19.72
N CYS A 63 -2.17 18.18 -18.92
CA CYS A 63 -2.50 17.23 -17.85
C CYS A 63 -2.86 15.85 -18.40
N LYS A 64 -3.73 15.79 -19.43
CA LYS A 64 -4.10 14.51 -20.05
C LYS A 64 -2.93 13.77 -20.68
N ARG A 65 -2.00 14.47 -21.34
CA ARG A 65 -0.78 13.83 -21.87
C ARG A 65 0.10 13.25 -20.78
N LYS A 66 0.20 13.94 -19.62
CA LYS A 66 0.95 13.40 -18.48
C LYS A 66 0.30 12.17 -17.89
N GLU A 67 -1.04 12.16 -17.79
CA GLU A 67 -1.80 10.98 -17.34
C GLU A 67 -1.61 9.80 -18.31
N GLU A 68 -1.64 10.04 -19.63
CA GLU A 68 -1.41 9.03 -20.66
C GLU A 68 0.04 8.50 -20.63
N ASP A 69 1.04 9.37 -20.45
CA ASP A 69 2.45 8.99 -20.34
C ASP A 69 2.72 8.19 -19.04
N GLU A 70 2.06 8.54 -17.91
CA GLU A 70 2.15 7.83 -16.64
C GLU A 70 1.44 6.45 -16.71
N GLU A 71 0.28 6.34 -17.39
CA GLU A 71 -0.42 5.07 -17.62
C GLU A 71 0.39 4.13 -18.55
N GLU A 72 1.09 4.65 -19.58
CA GLU A 72 1.98 3.84 -20.44
C GLU A 72 3.25 3.36 -19.72
N GLU A 73 3.74 4.07 -18.69
CA GLU A 73 4.85 3.62 -17.85
C GLU A 73 4.41 2.58 -16.81
N GLU A 74 3.18 2.66 -16.27
CA GLU A 74 2.64 1.67 -15.31
C GLU A 74 2.28 0.32 -15.97
N GLU A 75 1.98 0.29 -17.28
CA GLU A 75 1.55 -0.93 -17.98
C GLU A 75 2.69 -1.84 -18.47
N LYS A 76 3.96 -1.39 -18.35
CA LYS A 76 5.12 -2.27 -18.60
C LYS A 76 5.45 -3.10 -17.38
N VAL A 77 4.67 -4.17 -17.17
CA VAL A 77 5.09 -5.24 -16.24
C VAL A 77 6.47 -5.74 -16.68
N ASP A 78 7.44 -5.67 -15.79
CA ASP A 78 8.81 -6.10 -16.04
C ASP A 78 8.80 -7.61 -16.40
N GLU A 79 9.35 -7.99 -17.55
CA GLU A 79 9.44 -9.40 -17.97
C GLU A 79 10.10 -10.26 -16.88
N ASN A 80 11.08 -9.71 -16.17
CA ASN A 80 11.74 -10.35 -15.05
C ASN A 80 10.77 -10.62 -13.87
N GLU A 81 9.86 -9.69 -13.59
CA GLU A 81 8.83 -9.86 -12.54
C GLU A 81 7.90 -11.04 -12.85
N ILE A 82 7.44 -11.14 -14.11
CA ILE A 82 6.60 -12.23 -14.56
C ILE A 82 7.36 -13.58 -14.47
N GLU A 83 8.63 -13.59 -14.85
CA GLU A 83 9.46 -14.80 -14.76
C GLU A 83 9.64 -15.24 -13.32
N ILE A 84 9.94 -14.32 -12.40
CA ILE A 84 10.07 -14.63 -10.97
C ILE A 84 8.74 -15.16 -10.41
N TYR A 85 7.61 -14.53 -10.74
CA TYR A 85 6.28 -14.99 -10.30
C TYR A 85 5.97 -16.40 -10.80
N ASN A 86 6.22 -16.70 -12.08
CA ASN A 86 5.97 -18.01 -12.66
C ASN A 86 6.83 -19.12 -12.06
N ASN A 87 8.00 -18.77 -11.52
CA ASN A 87 8.92 -19.68 -10.85
C ASN A 87 8.71 -19.73 -9.32
N LEU A 88 7.81 -18.90 -8.77
CA LEU A 88 7.58 -18.81 -7.33
C LEU A 88 6.94 -20.10 -6.80
N ASP A 89 7.66 -20.82 -5.95
CA ASP A 89 7.13 -21.97 -5.22
C ASP A 89 6.45 -21.52 -3.91
N SER A 90 5.20 -21.05 -3.99
CA SER A 90 4.40 -20.63 -2.82
C SER A 90 3.07 -21.38 -2.77
N LEU A 91 2.67 -21.77 -1.54
CA LEU A 91 1.33 -22.28 -1.21
C LEU A 91 0.43 -21.19 -0.61
N ILE A 92 0.96 -20.01 -0.36
CA ILE A 92 0.27 -18.91 0.30
C ILE A 92 -0.06 -17.79 -0.68
N ILE A 93 0.87 -17.38 -1.54
CA ILE A 93 0.62 -16.40 -2.61
C ILE A 93 -0.18 -17.11 -3.71
N GLU A 94 -1.40 -16.64 -3.94
CA GLU A 94 -2.37 -17.32 -4.81
C GLU A 94 -2.54 -16.66 -6.18
N ASN A 95 -2.11 -15.39 -6.33
CA ASN A 95 -2.26 -14.64 -7.58
C ASN A 95 -1.14 -13.61 -7.75
N PHE A 96 -1.04 -13.06 -8.97
CA PHE A 96 -0.04 -12.07 -9.34
C PHE A 96 -0.16 -10.76 -8.56
N GLU A 97 -1.36 -10.30 -8.23
CA GLU A 97 -1.58 -9.05 -7.49
C GLU A 97 -0.98 -9.12 -6.08
N GLU A 98 -1.13 -10.26 -5.39
CA GLU A 98 -0.50 -10.51 -4.08
C GLU A 98 1.02 -10.53 -4.17
N PHE A 99 1.57 -11.15 -5.22
CA PHE A 99 3.01 -11.17 -5.49
C PHE A 99 3.51 -9.78 -5.81
N ASN A 100 2.87 -9.07 -6.73
CA ASN A 100 3.26 -7.74 -7.19
C ASN A 100 3.26 -6.72 -6.03
N LEU A 101 2.30 -6.77 -5.10
CA LEU A 101 2.32 -5.94 -3.90
C LEU A 101 3.64 -6.05 -3.14
N LEU A 102 4.16 -7.27 -2.98
CA LEU A 102 5.42 -7.52 -2.29
C LEU A 102 6.62 -7.16 -3.14
N TYR A 103 6.60 -7.53 -4.41
CA TYR A 103 7.67 -7.26 -5.38
C TYR A 103 7.94 -5.76 -5.51
N GLU A 104 6.90 -4.95 -5.72
CA GLU A 104 6.97 -3.49 -5.84
C GLU A 104 7.55 -2.83 -4.58
N ARG A 105 7.27 -3.38 -3.40
CA ARG A 105 7.89 -2.87 -2.17
C ARG A 105 9.34 -3.29 -2.02
N LEU A 106 9.66 -4.52 -2.38
CA LEU A 106 10.99 -5.11 -2.21
C LEU A 106 11.99 -4.57 -3.23
N LYS A 107 11.58 -4.32 -4.47
CA LYS A 107 12.45 -3.77 -5.53
C LYS A 107 13.01 -2.39 -5.20
N LYS A 108 12.41 -1.66 -4.25
CA LYS A 108 12.98 -0.40 -3.75
C LYS A 108 14.31 -0.57 -3.02
N ASN A 109 14.63 -1.78 -2.61
CA ASN A 109 15.89 -2.10 -1.94
C ASN A 109 17.00 -2.54 -2.92
N GLY A 110 16.66 -2.86 -4.17
CA GLY A 110 17.60 -3.31 -5.21
C GLY A 110 16.89 -4.13 -6.30
N HIS A 111 17.64 -4.48 -7.35
CA HIS A 111 17.14 -5.33 -8.42
C HIS A 111 16.98 -6.76 -7.91
N ILE A 112 15.75 -7.29 -7.96
CA ILE A 112 15.43 -8.64 -7.50
C ILE A 112 15.67 -9.64 -8.62
N ILE A 113 16.39 -10.70 -8.32
CA ILE A 113 16.66 -11.80 -9.27
C ILE A 113 15.95 -13.10 -8.89
N ASP A 114 15.57 -13.28 -7.60
CA ASP A 114 14.89 -14.50 -7.18
C ASP A 114 14.19 -14.34 -5.82
N PHE A 115 13.13 -15.14 -5.62
CA PHE A 115 12.49 -15.44 -4.33
C PHE A 115 12.79 -16.88 -3.96
N LYS A 116 13.90 -17.10 -3.27
CA LYS A 116 14.36 -18.42 -2.90
C LYS A 116 13.66 -18.94 -1.66
N LEU A 117 12.85 -20.00 -1.78
CA LEU A 117 12.22 -20.63 -0.63
C LEU A 117 13.28 -21.23 0.29
N LEU A 118 13.31 -20.78 1.55
CA LEU A 118 14.18 -21.28 2.60
C LEU A 118 13.49 -22.30 3.51
N TYR A 119 12.26 -21.97 3.90
CA TYR A 119 11.53 -22.72 4.91
C TYR A 119 10.04 -22.75 4.56
N ARG A 120 9.44 -23.94 4.73
CA ARG A 120 7.99 -24.15 4.65
C ARG A 120 7.56 -25.04 5.81
N LYS A 121 6.67 -24.55 6.66
CA LYS A 121 6.23 -25.22 7.88
C LYS A 121 5.75 -26.66 7.64
N SER A 122 4.95 -26.89 6.61
CA SER A 122 4.39 -28.22 6.27
C SER A 122 5.44 -29.23 5.83
N ILE A 123 6.63 -28.80 5.42
CA ILE A 123 7.73 -29.66 4.92
C ILE A 123 8.87 -29.74 5.93
N ASP A 124 9.31 -28.60 6.45
CA ASP A 124 10.57 -28.48 7.19
C ASP A 124 10.40 -28.69 8.70
N GLY A 125 9.17 -28.64 9.19
CA GLY A 125 8.82 -28.75 10.61
C GLY A 125 8.12 -27.52 11.15
N ARG A 126 7.67 -27.56 12.40
CA ARG A 126 6.79 -26.57 12.99
C ARG A 126 7.33 -25.94 14.28
N TRP A 127 8.58 -26.23 14.63
CA TRP A 127 9.28 -25.67 15.78
C TRP A 127 10.13 -24.47 15.37
N ALA A 128 10.38 -23.57 16.31
CA ALA A 128 11.30 -22.46 16.11
C ALA A 128 12.69 -22.94 15.66
N LYS A 129 13.19 -24.03 16.23
CA LYS A 129 14.45 -24.66 15.81
C LYS A 129 14.46 -25.10 14.34
N ASP A 130 13.31 -25.47 13.78
CA ASP A 130 13.22 -25.87 12.37
C ASP A 130 13.33 -24.66 11.46
N PHE A 131 12.72 -23.54 11.84
CA PHE A 131 12.89 -22.24 11.19
C PHE A 131 14.37 -21.78 11.27
N HIS A 132 14.98 -21.80 12.46
CA HIS A 132 16.36 -21.37 12.66
C HIS A 132 17.35 -22.20 11.85
N ARG A 133 17.19 -23.53 11.81
CA ARG A 133 18.03 -24.43 11.00
C ARG A 133 18.08 -24.01 9.53
N LYS A 134 17.02 -23.40 9.00
CA LYS A 134 16.87 -23.02 7.59
C LYS A 134 17.18 -21.55 7.31
N CYS A 135 16.90 -20.67 8.26
CA CYS A 135 16.87 -19.23 8.02
C CYS A 135 18.00 -18.47 8.72
N ASP A 136 18.68 -19.07 9.70
CA ASP A 136 19.76 -18.39 10.42
C ASP A 136 20.93 -18.00 9.51
N ASN A 137 21.50 -16.85 9.81
CA ASN A 137 22.57 -16.20 9.05
C ASN A 137 22.18 -15.72 7.63
N ILE A 138 20.90 -15.76 7.28
CA ILE A 138 20.36 -15.29 6.01
C ILE A 138 19.65 -13.95 6.26
N SER A 139 19.98 -12.94 5.47
CA SER A 139 19.36 -11.62 5.44
C SER A 139 18.36 -11.50 4.30
N HIS A 140 17.63 -10.40 4.28
CA HIS A 140 16.63 -10.07 3.26
C HIS A 140 15.58 -11.18 3.12
N THR A 141 14.96 -11.53 4.24
CA THR A 141 13.97 -12.60 4.26
C THR A 141 12.56 -12.03 4.42
N ILE A 142 11.61 -12.59 3.65
CA ILE A 142 10.19 -12.33 3.81
C ILE A 142 9.51 -13.57 4.38
N SER A 143 8.77 -13.38 5.46
CA SER A 143 8.00 -14.43 6.12
C SER A 143 6.52 -14.22 5.83
N ILE A 144 5.84 -15.20 5.28
CA ILE A 144 4.43 -15.14 4.87
C ILE A 144 3.65 -16.18 5.68
N VAL A 145 2.64 -15.73 6.40
CA VAL A 145 1.79 -16.53 7.29
C VAL A 145 0.41 -16.67 6.66
N LYS A 146 -0.11 -17.91 6.63
CA LYS A 146 -1.54 -18.18 6.42
C LYS A 146 -2.13 -18.66 7.74
N SER A 147 -3.08 -17.90 8.28
CA SER A 147 -3.78 -18.26 9.52
C SER A 147 -4.84 -19.34 9.26
N ASN A 148 -5.28 -20.00 10.33
CA ASN A 148 -6.40 -20.96 10.28
C ASN A 148 -7.75 -20.33 9.90
N THR A 149 -7.83 -19.01 9.90
CA THR A 149 -8.99 -18.25 9.43
C THR A 149 -8.89 -17.83 7.97
N GLY A 150 -7.79 -18.19 7.30
CA GLY A 150 -7.54 -17.90 5.87
C GLY A 150 -6.89 -16.53 5.62
N TYR A 151 -6.62 -15.73 6.65
CA TYR A 151 -5.91 -14.47 6.49
C TYR A 151 -4.44 -14.69 6.23
N LYS A 152 -3.89 -13.91 5.28
CA LYS A 152 -2.51 -13.95 4.81
C LYS A 152 -1.83 -12.64 5.14
N PHE A 153 -0.76 -12.69 5.91
CA PHE A 153 0.02 -11.54 6.34
C PHE A 153 1.46 -11.96 6.63
N GLY A 154 2.33 -11.00 6.87
CA GLY A 154 3.72 -11.33 7.13
C GLY A 154 4.60 -10.12 7.40
N GLY A 155 5.90 -10.33 7.28
CA GLY A 155 6.89 -9.28 7.46
C GLY A 155 8.20 -9.56 6.74
N PHE A 156 8.90 -8.49 6.39
CA PHE A 156 10.25 -8.52 5.81
C PHE A 156 11.27 -8.10 6.85
N ALA A 157 12.29 -8.93 7.01
CA ALA A 157 13.46 -8.69 7.85
C ALA A 157 14.69 -8.48 6.97
N ASN A 158 15.28 -7.29 7.07
CA ASN A 158 16.47 -6.94 6.28
C ASN A 158 17.73 -7.58 6.84
N ASN A 159 17.84 -7.72 8.17
CA ASN A 159 18.97 -8.32 8.85
C ASN A 159 18.83 -9.85 8.98
N LYS A 160 19.92 -10.48 9.38
CA LYS A 160 20.00 -11.93 9.55
C LYS A 160 19.24 -12.39 10.79
N TRP A 161 18.56 -13.52 10.68
CA TRP A 161 18.04 -14.25 11.83
C TRP A 161 19.18 -14.95 12.59
N THR A 162 18.97 -15.20 13.89
CA THR A 162 19.87 -15.98 14.74
C THR A 162 19.16 -16.49 15.98
N GLU A 163 19.33 -17.75 16.32
CA GLU A 163 18.82 -18.34 17.56
C GLU A 163 19.57 -17.87 18.81
N ASN A 164 20.83 -17.39 18.65
CA ASN A 164 21.73 -17.06 19.76
C ASN A 164 21.51 -15.68 20.35
N ALA A 165 20.60 -14.89 19.81
CA ALA A 165 20.28 -13.57 20.32
C ALA A 165 18.89 -13.56 20.98
N PHE A 166 18.81 -13.07 22.20
CA PHE A 166 17.54 -12.83 22.89
C PHE A 166 17.31 -11.32 22.93
N THR A 167 17.05 -10.74 21.73
CA THR A 167 16.99 -9.29 21.58
C THR A 167 16.09 -8.87 20.43
N TRP A 168 15.65 -7.62 20.47
CA TRP A 168 14.98 -6.95 19.36
C TRP A 168 16.02 -6.37 18.40
N VAL A 169 15.71 -6.41 17.11
CA VAL A 169 16.47 -5.70 16.08
C VAL A 169 15.97 -4.26 16.02
N TYR A 170 16.93 -3.33 16.11
CA TYR A 170 16.69 -1.89 16.12
C TYR A 170 17.11 -1.26 14.80
N ASP A 171 16.52 -0.11 14.48
CA ASP A 171 16.89 0.76 13.36
C ASP A 171 16.86 0.11 11.96
N ASP A 172 16.11 -0.99 11.80
CA ASP A 172 15.87 -1.58 10.48
C ASP A 172 14.74 -0.85 9.76
N ILE A 173 15.06 0.28 9.15
CA ILE A 173 14.10 1.12 8.43
C ILE A 173 13.56 0.43 7.16
N ASN A 174 14.27 -0.57 6.63
CA ASN A 174 13.85 -1.30 5.46
C ASN A 174 12.86 -2.43 5.79
N SER A 175 12.75 -2.80 7.08
CA SER A 175 11.77 -3.78 7.50
C SER A 175 10.34 -3.25 7.34
N PHE A 176 9.41 -4.13 7.06
CA PHE A 176 8.00 -3.81 6.95
C PHE A 176 7.15 -5.03 7.31
N VAL A 177 5.89 -4.79 7.61
CA VAL A 177 4.87 -5.85 7.71
C VAL A 177 3.79 -5.60 6.66
N PHE A 178 3.03 -6.63 6.33
CA PHE A 178 2.02 -6.55 5.28
C PHE A 178 0.80 -7.42 5.56
N SER A 179 -0.27 -7.12 4.86
CA SER A 179 -1.46 -7.98 4.76
C SER A 179 -1.85 -8.13 3.29
N LEU A 180 -1.86 -9.37 2.81
CA LEU A 180 -2.30 -9.67 1.43
C LEU A 180 -3.82 -9.54 1.30
N ASN A 181 -4.59 -9.86 2.34
CA ASN A 181 -6.05 -9.68 2.29
C ASN A 181 -6.48 -8.21 2.26
N LEU A 182 -5.71 -7.31 2.87
CA LEU A 182 -5.97 -5.87 2.83
C LEU A 182 -5.23 -5.16 1.69
N MET A 183 -4.38 -5.88 0.95
CA MET A 183 -3.49 -5.34 -0.09
C MET A 183 -2.71 -4.12 0.41
N LYS A 184 -2.04 -4.27 1.57
CA LYS A 184 -1.34 -3.17 2.25
C LYS A 184 0.02 -3.54 2.78
N ILE A 185 0.95 -2.60 2.63
CA ILE A 185 2.27 -2.59 3.24
C ILE A 185 2.29 -1.56 4.36
N TYR A 186 2.89 -1.92 5.49
CA TYR A 186 3.08 -1.07 6.66
C TYR A 186 4.58 -0.91 6.90
N ASN A 187 5.12 0.23 6.47
CA ASN A 187 6.55 0.49 6.56
C ASN A 187 6.98 0.73 8.00
N SER A 188 8.21 0.33 8.32
CA SER A 188 8.84 0.63 9.59
C SER A 188 8.99 2.14 9.79
N THR A 189 8.71 2.65 10.99
CA THR A 189 8.89 4.05 11.35
C THR A 189 10.24 4.28 12.02
N THR A 190 10.75 5.51 11.98
CA THR A 190 11.94 5.93 12.72
C THR A 190 11.64 6.28 14.19
N ILE A 191 10.37 6.37 14.57
CA ILE A 191 9.93 6.79 15.91
C ILE A 191 10.19 5.72 16.95
N ARG A 192 10.13 4.44 16.55
CA ARG A 192 10.39 3.28 17.41
C ARG A 192 11.46 2.41 16.76
N ASN A 193 12.39 1.95 17.60
CA ASN A 193 13.59 1.26 17.13
C ASN A 193 13.42 -0.27 17.06
N GLU A 194 12.44 -0.81 17.75
CA GLU A 194 12.20 -2.26 17.80
C GLU A 194 11.33 -2.71 16.64
N LYS A 195 11.81 -3.62 15.82
CA LYS A 195 11.10 -4.06 14.60
C LYS A 195 10.69 -5.53 14.61
N TYR A 196 11.63 -6.40 14.99
CA TYR A 196 11.39 -7.84 15.09
C TYR A 196 12.32 -8.47 16.12
N HIS A 197 11.96 -9.65 16.60
CA HIS A 197 12.67 -10.33 17.68
C HIS A 197 13.48 -11.51 17.16
N LEU A 198 14.68 -11.65 17.71
CA LEU A 198 15.54 -12.79 17.52
C LEU A 198 15.57 -13.61 18.82
N GLY A 199 15.41 -14.92 18.74
CA GLY A 199 15.48 -15.76 19.93
C GLY A 199 15.21 -17.23 19.66
N THR A 200 15.77 -18.09 20.49
CA THR A 200 15.80 -19.54 20.34
C THR A 200 14.42 -20.20 20.18
N TYR A 201 13.41 -19.64 20.87
CA TYR A 201 12.05 -20.18 20.88
C TYR A 201 11.09 -19.38 20.00
N SER A 202 11.59 -18.42 19.24
CA SER A 202 10.80 -17.58 18.37
C SER A 202 11.01 -18.03 16.93
N GLY A 203 9.91 -18.28 16.21
CA GLY A 203 9.91 -18.24 14.76
C GLY A 203 10.06 -16.77 14.27
N PRO A 204 9.65 -16.46 13.04
CA PRO A 204 9.60 -15.07 12.60
C PRO A 204 8.63 -14.27 13.49
N GLN A 205 9.19 -13.35 14.28
CA GLN A 205 8.42 -12.55 15.21
C GLN A 205 8.65 -11.07 14.96
N PHE A 206 7.61 -10.40 14.51
CA PHE A 206 7.59 -8.96 14.30
C PHE A 206 6.79 -8.30 15.42
N TRP A 207 6.95 -6.98 15.64
CA TRP A 207 6.15 -6.27 16.63
C TRP A 207 4.65 -6.32 16.34
N ALA A 208 4.25 -6.56 15.11
CA ALA A 208 2.87 -6.68 14.68
C ALA A 208 2.25 -8.04 15.02
N PHE A 209 3.05 -9.10 15.07
CA PHE A 209 2.60 -10.46 15.39
C PHE A 209 3.75 -11.31 15.95
N THR A 210 3.37 -12.31 16.73
CA THR A 210 4.30 -13.28 17.31
C THR A 210 4.10 -14.65 16.72
N LEU A 211 5.21 -15.31 16.36
CA LEU A 211 5.30 -16.76 16.15
C LEU A 211 6.37 -17.29 17.10
N ALA A 212 5.96 -17.99 18.14
CA ALA A 212 6.89 -18.53 19.13
C ALA A 212 6.40 -19.89 19.65
N ASP A 213 7.34 -20.77 20.00
CA ASP A 213 7.04 -22.00 20.70
C ASP A 213 6.45 -21.67 22.09
N ASP A 214 5.50 -22.48 22.52
CA ASP A 214 5.03 -22.40 23.91
C ASP A 214 6.07 -23.09 24.79
N SER A 215 6.61 -22.36 25.76
CA SER A 215 7.65 -22.87 26.66
C SER A 215 7.13 -23.89 27.68
N GLY A 216 5.79 -24.07 27.83
CA GLY A 216 5.22 -24.97 28.80
C GLY A 216 5.75 -24.83 30.22
N TYR A 217 5.21 -25.60 31.17
CA TYR A 217 5.75 -25.64 32.55
C TYR A 217 6.76 -26.78 32.75
N THR A 218 6.78 -27.75 31.84
CA THR A 218 7.71 -28.88 31.81
C THR A 218 8.21 -29.11 30.38
N GLU A 219 9.33 -29.84 30.20
CA GLU A 219 9.85 -30.18 28.87
C GLU A 219 8.84 -30.98 28.03
N ASP A 220 8.01 -31.78 28.66
CA ASP A 220 6.96 -32.59 28.00
C ASP A 220 5.75 -31.75 27.55
N ASP A 221 5.55 -30.56 28.12
CA ASP A 221 4.45 -29.65 27.81
C ASP A 221 4.80 -28.64 26.70
N HIS A 222 6.06 -28.59 26.24
CA HIS A 222 6.49 -27.73 25.16
C HIS A 222 5.75 -28.06 23.88
N LYS A 223 5.22 -27.01 23.24
CA LYS A 223 4.51 -27.12 21.95
C LYS A 223 5.11 -26.19 20.91
N PRO A 224 5.22 -26.68 19.65
CA PRO A 224 5.73 -25.85 18.57
C PRO A 224 4.79 -24.70 18.24
N PHE A 225 5.32 -23.61 17.72
CA PHE A 225 4.54 -22.46 17.26
C PHE A 225 3.47 -22.85 16.22
N GLY A 226 3.69 -23.93 15.50
CA GLY A 226 2.73 -24.46 14.54
C GLY A 226 1.50 -25.12 15.15
N ASP A 227 1.50 -25.45 16.46
CA ASP A 227 0.42 -26.16 17.16
C ASP A 227 -0.21 -25.33 18.27
N VAL A 228 0.33 -24.16 18.58
CA VAL A 228 -0.20 -23.27 19.62
C VAL A 228 -0.75 -21.99 19.02
N THR A 229 -1.61 -21.33 19.80
CA THR A 229 -2.20 -20.05 19.42
C THR A 229 -1.12 -18.96 19.40
N GLN A 230 -1.03 -18.26 18.30
CA GLN A 230 -0.16 -17.09 18.11
C GLN A 230 -0.95 -15.79 18.28
N SER A 231 -0.25 -14.67 18.49
CA SER A 231 -0.87 -13.38 18.79
C SER A 231 -0.61 -12.35 17.70
N ILE A 232 -1.64 -11.55 17.40
CA ILE A 232 -1.50 -10.27 16.71
C ILE A 232 -1.43 -9.18 17.78
N TYR A 233 -0.49 -8.26 17.63
CA TYR A 233 -0.40 -7.10 18.49
C TYR A 233 -1.11 -5.90 17.85
N HIS A 234 -1.60 -5.04 18.71
CA HIS A 234 -2.07 -3.73 18.33
C HIS A 234 -0.88 -2.77 18.33
N ASP A 235 -0.48 -2.27 17.16
CA ASP A 235 0.63 -1.30 17.08
C ASP A 235 0.19 0.12 17.49
N GLY A 236 -0.31 0.26 18.71
CA GLY A 236 -0.60 1.57 19.31
C GLY A 236 0.66 2.40 19.59
N ASN A 237 1.85 1.83 19.39
CA ASN A 237 3.13 2.46 19.67
C ASN A 237 3.82 3.05 18.43
N GLY A 238 3.24 2.87 17.22
CA GLY A 238 3.75 3.47 15.99
C GLY A 238 5.03 2.85 15.46
N HIS A 239 5.24 1.55 15.62
CA HIS A 239 6.38 0.82 15.05
C HIS A 239 6.27 0.69 13.53
N PHE A 240 5.05 0.63 13.01
CA PHE A 240 4.76 0.57 11.59
C PHE A 240 3.73 1.65 11.22
N GLU A 241 3.99 2.35 10.13
CA GLU A 241 3.15 3.44 9.65
C GLU A 241 1.78 2.93 9.20
N GLY A 242 0.71 3.52 9.76
CA GLY A 242 -0.66 3.20 9.37
C GLY A 242 -1.09 1.76 9.68
N PHE A 243 -0.39 1.06 10.58
CA PHE A 243 -0.75 -0.31 10.95
C PHE A 243 -2.19 -0.34 11.49
N PRO A 244 -3.03 -1.29 11.03
CA PRO A 244 -4.45 -1.27 11.32
C PRO A 244 -4.73 -1.55 12.79
N SER A 245 -5.71 -0.85 13.33
CA SER A 245 -6.22 -1.10 14.68
C SER A 245 -7.06 -2.38 14.73
N LYS A 246 -7.23 -2.94 15.93
CA LYS A 246 -8.19 -4.04 16.18
C LYS A 246 -7.96 -5.32 15.40
N TYR A 247 -6.69 -5.65 15.15
CA TYR A 247 -6.31 -6.96 14.59
C TYR A 247 -6.83 -7.22 13.16
N GLU A 248 -7.04 -6.18 12.37
CA GLU A 248 -7.64 -6.27 11.02
C GLU A 248 -6.86 -7.17 10.07
N ILE A 249 -5.52 -7.27 10.23
CA ILE A 249 -4.69 -8.17 9.41
C ILE A 249 -5.07 -9.64 9.56
N ASN A 250 -5.80 -10.00 10.64
CA ASN A 250 -6.34 -11.33 10.92
C ASN A 250 -7.87 -11.30 11.12
N GLY A 251 -8.57 -10.44 10.38
CA GLY A 251 -10.03 -10.34 10.41
C GLY A 251 -10.62 -9.94 11.76
N GLY A 252 -9.94 -9.09 12.50
CA GLY A 252 -10.35 -8.60 13.81
C GLY A 252 -10.10 -9.57 14.98
N LYS A 253 -9.40 -10.70 14.76
CA LYS A 253 -9.07 -11.67 15.81
C LYS A 253 -7.64 -11.46 16.30
N SER A 254 -7.48 -11.29 17.62
CA SER A 254 -6.18 -11.12 18.27
C SER A 254 -5.30 -12.38 18.27
N TYR A 255 -5.93 -13.57 18.16
CA TYR A 255 -5.26 -14.86 18.19
C TYR A 255 -5.53 -15.66 16.93
N PHE A 256 -4.56 -16.50 16.54
CA PHE A 256 -4.66 -17.39 15.38
C PHE A 256 -3.80 -18.63 15.55
N TYR A 257 -4.10 -19.67 14.77
CA TYR A 257 -3.20 -20.78 14.52
C TYR A 257 -2.55 -20.62 13.16
N VAL A 258 -1.30 -21.05 13.04
CA VAL A 258 -0.55 -21.01 11.78
C VAL A 258 -0.95 -22.23 10.93
N SER A 259 -1.73 -22.01 9.87
CA SER A 259 -2.00 -23.07 8.90
C SER A 259 -0.77 -23.37 8.06
N GLU A 260 -0.15 -22.33 7.49
CA GLU A 260 1.11 -22.43 6.77
C GLU A 260 2.00 -21.23 7.06
N LEU A 261 3.31 -21.45 7.00
CA LEU A 261 4.33 -20.40 7.07
C LEU A 261 5.38 -20.70 6.02
N GLU A 262 5.67 -19.72 5.20
CA GLU A 262 6.75 -19.75 4.21
C GLU A 262 7.73 -18.61 4.49
N VAL A 263 9.02 -18.90 4.32
CA VAL A 263 10.08 -17.89 4.40
C VAL A 263 10.91 -17.96 3.14
N PHE A 264 10.97 -16.84 2.43
CA PHE A 264 11.80 -16.69 1.24
C PHE A 264 12.96 -15.75 1.52
N GLN A 265 14.11 -16.05 0.97
CA GLN A 265 15.19 -15.09 0.79
C GLN A 265 14.91 -14.30 -0.48
N ILE A 266 14.98 -12.97 -0.38
CA ILE A 266 14.99 -12.11 -1.55
C ILE A 266 16.44 -11.98 -2.01
N VAL A 267 16.71 -12.46 -3.21
CA VAL A 267 18.04 -12.41 -3.80
C VAL A 267 18.12 -11.17 -4.68
N TYR A 268 19.04 -10.28 -4.32
CA TYR A 268 19.33 -9.06 -5.07
C TYR A 268 20.62 -9.22 -5.88
N GLU A 269 20.68 -8.55 -7.04
CA GLU A 269 21.90 -8.45 -7.85
C GLU A 269 22.98 -7.58 -7.16
#